data_5b4999168d8e8f329aa19f4d5bb84ac5
#
_entry.id   5b4999168d8e8f329aa19f4d5bb84ac5
#
_cell.length_a   1.000
_cell.length_b   1.000
_cell.length_c   1.000
_cell.angle_alpha   90.00
_cell.angle_beta   90.00
_cell.angle_gamma   90.00
#
_symmetry.space_group_name_H-M   'P 1'
#
loop_
_entity.id
_entity.type
_entity.pdbx_description
1 polymer ?
#
loop_
_entity_poly.entity_id
_entity_poly.type
_entity_poly.pdbx_seq_one_letter_code
_entity_poly.pdbx_strand_id
1 'polypeptide(L)'
;GRLVLGNLSGLSVACMQGRVHLYEGHPAANLALPIRALRLAGCETLVLTNAAGSLRAEFLPGSLMMLSDHINMTGANPLIGNNDERFGPRFPDMTEAYDRALRRRFADAATALGITLHEGVYLALLGPNFETPAEIRAFRTLGADAVGMSTVPECLVARHCGMRVAAISTLTPSSSMIRVTSAWGPS
;
A
#
# COMPACT_ATOMS: atom_id res chain seq x y z
N GLY A 1 16.53 -6.45 1.17
CA GLY A 1 16.23 -5.18 0.51
C GLY A 1 17.46 -4.25 0.47
N ARG A 2 17.38 -3.21 -0.30
CA ARG A 2 18.42 -2.16 -0.40
C ARG A 2 17.76 -0.79 -0.24
N LEU A 3 18.49 0.14 0.39
CA LEU A 3 18.16 1.56 0.33
C LEU A 3 19.08 2.21 -0.71
N VAL A 4 18.50 2.82 -1.72
CA VAL A 4 19.22 3.54 -2.78
C VAL A 4 18.92 5.02 -2.64
N LEU A 5 19.96 5.82 -2.54
CA LEU A 5 19.87 7.28 -2.54
C LEU A 5 20.26 7.80 -3.92
N GLY A 6 19.54 8.75 -4.43
CA GLY A 6 19.80 9.29 -5.77
C GLY A 6 19.02 10.56 -6.07
N ASN A 7 19.14 10.99 -7.33
CA ASN A 7 18.38 12.11 -7.87
C ASN A 7 17.46 11.61 -8.99
N LEU A 8 16.19 11.97 -8.91
CA LEU A 8 15.20 11.69 -9.94
C LEU A 8 14.59 13.01 -10.43
N SER A 9 14.91 13.40 -11.66
CA SER A 9 14.41 14.64 -12.28
C SER A 9 14.63 15.88 -11.40
N GLY A 10 15.81 16.01 -10.78
CA GLY A 10 16.16 17.14 -9.91
C GLY A 10 15.74 16.99 -8.44
N LEU A 11 14.99 15.95 -8.09
CA LEU A 11 14.57 15.68 -6.71
C LEU A 11 15.49 14.65 -6.06
N SER A 12 15.95 14.94 -4.84
CA SER A 12 16.65 13.95 -4.01
C SER A 12 15.65 12.91 -3.53
N VAL A 13 15.95 11.64 -3.81
CA VAL A 13 15.08 10.52 -3.47
C VAL A 13 15.81 9.43 -2.72
N ALA A 14 15.10 8.79 -1.80
CA ALA A 14 15.49 7.56 -1.13
C ALA A 14 14.54 6.44 -1.57
N CYS A 15 15.04 5.44 -2.28
CA CYS A 15 14.25 4.33 -2.80
C CYS A 15 14.55 3.06 -2.02
N MET A 16 13.54 2.50 -1.37
CA MET A 16 13.62 1.19 -0.75
C MET A 16 13.31 0.11 -1.79
N GLN A 17 14.32 -0.65 -2.20
CA GLN A 17 14.16 -1.81 -3.06
C GLN A 17 13.82 -3.05 -2.23
N GLY A 18 12.54 -3.34 -2.13
CA GLY A 18 11.97 -4.40 -1.30
C GLY A 18 11.22 -3.85 -0.09
N ARG A 19 10.57 -4.75 0.60
CA ARG A 19 9.68 -4.47 1.73
C ARG A 19 9.69 -5.67 2.67
N VAL A 20 9.46 -5.43 3.96
CA VAL A 20 9.14 -6.45 4.95
C VAL A 20 7.62 -6.55 5.05
N HIS A 21 7.10 -7.78 5.04
CA HIS A 21 5.67 -8.03 5.17
C HIS A 21 5.34 -8.66 6.52
N LEU A 22 4.14 -8.41 7.02
CA LEU A 22 3.67 -8.99 8.29
C LEU A 22 3.67 -10.52 8.28
N TYR A 23 3.35 -11.14 7.12
CA TYR A 23 3.33 -12.60 6.98
C TYR A 23 4.73 -13.26 7.08
N GLU A 24 5.81 -12.49 7.04
CA GLU A 24 7.17 -12.99 7.25
C GLU A 24 7.46 -13.29 8.73
N GLY A 25 6.50 -13.01 9.62
CA GLY A 25 6.59 -13.31 11.05
C GLY A 25 7.31 -12.25 11.89
N HIS A 26 7.66 -11.11 11.31
CA HIS A 26 8.22 -9.99 12.06
C HIS A 26 7.16 -9.30 12.90
N PRO A 27 7.47 -8.84 14.14
CA PRO A 27 6.59 -8.00 14.91
C PRO A 27 6.19 -6.75 14.10
N ALA A 28 4.92 -6.36 14.14
CA ALA A 28 4.43 -5.19 13.40
C ALA A 28 5.21 -3.91 13.71
N ALA A 29 5.66 -3.74 14.96
CA ALA A 29 6.49 -2.62 15.39
C ALA A 29 7.80 -2.48 14.59
N ASN A 30 8.36 -3.58 14.07
CA ASN A 30 9.58 -3.54 13.26
C ASN A 30 9.38 -2.86 11.89
N LEU A 31 8.14 -2.83 11.39
CA LEU A 31 7.81 -2.13 10.14
C LEU A 31 7.88 -0.60 10.31
N ALA A 32 7.87 -0.11 11.56
CA ALA A 32 8.04 1.31 11.83
C ALA A 32 9.47 1.79 11.61
N LEU A 33 10.47 0.93 11.81
CA LEU A 33 11.88 1.34 11.78
C LEU A 33 12.31 1.97 10.45
N PRO A 34 12.11 1.34 9.28
CA PRO A 34 12.55 1.92 8.02
C PRO A 34 11.84 3.24 7.69
N ILE A 35 10.56 3.38 8.02
CA ILE A 35 9.80 4.62 7.74
C ILE A 35 10.28 5.75 8.66
N ARG A 36 10.49 5.46 9.94
CA ARG A 36 11.05 6.43 10.90
C ARG A 36 12.47 6.86 10.52
N ALA A 37 13.30 5.92 10.04
CA ALA A 37 14.64 6.22 9.55
C ALA A 37 14.59 7.17 8.34
N LEU A 38 13.72 6.95 7.37
CA LEU A 38 13.51 7.86 6.24
C LEU A 38 13.06 9.26 6.72
N ARG A 39 12.15 9.32 7.68
CA ARG A 39 11.71 10.61 8.26
C ARG A 39 12.86 11.35 8.93
N LEU A 40 13.69 10.67 9.69
CA LEU A 40 14.88 11.27 10.34
C LEU A 40 15.94 11.69 9.32
N ALA A 41 16.02 11.02 8.18
CA ALA A 41 16.88 11.40 7.05
C ALA A 41 16.34 12.62 6.25
N GLY A 42 15.19 13.18 6.65
CA GLY A 42 14.61 14.37 6.03
C GLY A 42 13.54 14.10 4.97
N CYS A 43 13.11 12.85 4.79
CA CYS A 43 12.00 12.56 3.87
C CYS A 43 10.67 13.09 4.44
N GLU A 44 9.98 13.93 3.69
CA GLU A 44 8.68 14.52 4.06
C GLU A 44 7.51 13.88 3.32
N THR A 45 7.80 13.20 2.22
CA THR A 45 6.80 12.55 1.37
C THR A 45 7.17 11.10 1.17
N LEU A 46 6.20 10.21 1.34
CA LEU A 46 6.32 8.79 1.08
C LEU A 46 5.41 8.39 -0.08
N VAL A 47 5.99 7.82 -1.13
CA VAL A 47 5.24 7.18 -2.22
C VAL A 47 5.38 5.68 -2.07
N LEU A 48 4.26 4.99 -1.90
CA LEU A 48 4.19 3.54 -1.77
C LEU A 48 3.73 2.92 -3.08
N THR A 49 4.37 1.83 -3.47
CA THR A 49 3.94 1.02 -4.61
C THR A 49 3.74 -0.42 -4.18
N ASN A 50 2.77 -1.10 -4.75
CA ASN A 50 2.49 -2.50 -4.48
C ASN A 50 1.83 -3.19 -5.68
N ALA A 51 1.72 -4.52 -5.63
CA ALA A 51 0.80 -5.28 -6.43
C ALA A 51 -0.42 -5.62 -5.58
N ALA A 52 -1.62 -5.54 -6.14
CA ALA A 52 -2.88 -5.82 -5.44
C ALA A 52 -3.86 -6.59 -6.34
N GLY A 53 -4.63 -7.49 -5.75
CA GLY A 53 -5.73 -8.17 -6.44
C GLY A 53 -6.89 -7.20 -6.66
N SER A 54 -7.35 -7.05 -7.92
CA SER A 54 -8.52 -6.23 -8.21
C SER A 54 -9.80 -6.88 -7.68
N LEU A 55 -10.62 -6.09 -7.01
CA LEU A 55 -11.98 -6.48 -6.58
C LEU A 55 -13.04 -5.94 -7.54
N ARG A 56 -12.66 -5.14 -8.53
CA ARG A 56 -13.54 -4.55 -9.56
C ARG A 56 -13.32 -5.24 -10.90
N ALA A 57 -14.41 -5.63 -11.56
CA ALA A 57 -14.34 -6.27 -12.86
C ALA A 57 -13.85 -5.31 -13.97
N GLU A 58 -14.12 -4.04 -13.81
CA GLU A 58 -13.73 -2.95 -14.73
C GLU A 58 -12.26 -2.54 -14.59
N PHE A 59 -11.58 -2.91 -13.51
CA PHE A 59 -10.16 -2.65 -13.31
C PHE A 59 -9.34 -3.81 -13.86
N LEU A 60 -8.93 -3.68 -15.10
CA LEU A 60 -8.25 -4.77 -15.81
C LEU A 60 -6.87 -5.10 -15.22
N PRO A 61 -6.42 -6.35 -15.34
CA PRO A 61 -5.05 -6.71 -14.95
C PRO A 61 -4.00 -5.84 -15.65
N GLY A 62 -3.00 -5.39 -14.88
CA GLY A 62 -1.95 -4.48 -15.36
C GLY A 62 -2.32 -3.01 -15.29
N SER A 63 -3.59 -2.64 -15.00
CA SER A 63 -3.95 -1.25 -14.77
C SER A 63 -3.42 -0.74 -13.43
N LEU A 64 -3.38 0.59 -13.31
CA LEU A 64 -2.92 1.27 -12.09
C LEU A 64 -4.12 1.79 -11.31
N MET A 65 -4.05 1.66 -9.99
CA MET A 65 -5.01 2.25 -9.05
C MET A 65 -4.28 3.06 -7.99
N MET A 66 -4.61 4.34 -7.91
CA MET A 66 -4.19 5.22 -6.83
C MET A 66 -5.10 5.00 -5.62
N LEU A 67 -4.50 4.88 -4.43
CA LEU A 67 -5.25 4.70 -3.20
C LEU A 67 -5.85 6.04 -2.75
N SER A 68 -7.17 6.05 -2.59
CA SER A 68 -7.90 7.16 -1.95
C SER A 68 -8.02 6.98 -0.45
N ASP A 69 -8.16 5.71 -0.02
CA ASP A 69 -8.30 5.29 1.38
C ASP A 69 -7.93 3.82 1.55
N HIS A 70 -7.98 3.31 2.79
CA HIS A 70 -7.76 1.90 3.05
C HIS A 70 -8.66 1.34 4.16
N ILE A 71 -8.82 0.01 4.13
CA ILE A 71 -9.42 -0.77 5.22
C ILE A 71 -8.33 -1.69 5.77
N ASN A 72 -8.01 -1.58 7.06
CA ASN A 72 -7.00 -2.42 7.72
C ASN A 72 -7.65 -3.64 8.35
N MET A 73 -7.53 -4.79 7.72
CA MET A 73 -7.96 -6.10 8.23
C MET A 73 -6.77 -7.03 8.55
N THR A 74 -5.58 -6.49 8.72
CA THR A 74 -4.37 -7.29 9.04
C THR A 74 -4.41 -7.87 10.46
N GLY A 75 -5.26 -7.35 11.34
CA GLY A 75 -5.24 -7.67 12.77
C GLY A 75 -4.01 -7.11 13.51
N ALA A 76 -3.21 -6.26 12.86
CA ALA A 76 -1.97 -5.70 13.40
C ALA A 76 -1.89 -4.19 13.16
N ASN A 77 -1.12 -3.50 14.03
CA ASN A 77 -0.85 -2.09 13.88
C ASN A 77 0.57 -1.81 14.40
N PRO A 78 1.47 -1.23 13.60
CA PRO A 78 2.85 -0.95 14.01
C PRO A 78 2.98 0.12 15.10
N LEU A 79 1.89 0.81 15.43
CA LEU A 79 1.85 1.84 16.47
C LEU A 79 1.38 1.31 17.84
N ILE A 80 1.08 0.01 17.95
CA ILE A 80 0.76 -0.63 19.25
C ILE A 80 2.01 -0.63 20.13
N GLY A 81 1.82 -0.33 21.41
CA GLY A 81 2.89 -0.25 22.40
C GLY A 81 3.12 1.18 22.89
N ASN A 82 4.28 1.45 23.45
CA ASN A 82 4.63 2.79 23.95
C ASN A 82 4.76 3.79 22.79
N ASN A 83 4.13 4.95 22.94
CA ASN A 83 4.28 6.03 21.97
C ASN A 83 5.65 6.71 22.14
N ASP A 84 6.27 7.01 21.00
CA ASP A 84 7.45 7.89 20.94
C ASP A 84 7.02 9.25 20.39
N GLU A 85 6.80 10.21 21.28
CA GLU A 85 6.28 11.55 20.97
C GLU A 85 7.20 12.35 20.04
N ARG A 86 8.47 11.95 19.90
CA ARG A 86 9.40 12.56 18.94
C ARG A 86 8.94 12.36 17.49
N PHE A 87 8.15 11.32 17.22
CA PHE A 87 7.62 11.03 15.90
C PHE A 87 6.19 11.53 15.70
N GLY A 88 5.38 11.56 16.76
CA GLY A 88 4.00 12.02 16.63
C GLY A 88 3.10 11.69 17.82
N PRO A 89 1.83 12.10 17.73
CA PRO A 89 0.87 11.90 18.82
C PRO A 89 0.48 10.45 19.00
N ARG A 90 0.05 10.06 20.19
CA ARG A 90 -0.44 8.70 20.49
C ARG A 90 -1.56 8.24 19.56
N PHE A 91 -2.42 9.15 19.14
CA PHE A 91 -3.58 8.90 18.28
C PHE A 91 -3.48 9.77 17.02
N PRO A 92 -2.80 9.29 15.96
CA PRO A 92 -2.69 10.02 14.71
C PRO A 92 -4.03 10.08 13.96
N ASP A 93 -4.33 11.24 13.38
CA ASP A 93 -5.48 11.40 12.50
C ASP A 93 -5.22 10.73 11.16
N MET A 94 -6.15 9.84 10.76
CA MET A 94 -6.12 9.12 9.49
C MET A 94 -7.21 9.57 8.51
N THR A 95 -7.94 10.65 8.81
CA THR A 95 -9.01 11.19 7.94
C THR A 95 -8.51 11.46 6.52
N GLU A 96 -7.25 11.84 6.37
CA GLU A 96 -6.58 12.02 5.09
C GLU A 96 -5.30 11.16 5.06
N ALA A 97 -5.47 9.84 5.13
CA ALA A 97 -4.35 8.89 5.10
C ALA A 97 -3.47 9.06 3.87
N TYR A 98 -4.08 9.33 2.71
CA TYR A 98 -3.42 9.60 1.44
C TYR A 98 -3.68 11.04 1.01
N ASP A 99 -2.59 11.81 0.91
CA ASP A 99 -2.58 13.26 0.67
C ASP A 99 -3.32 13.65 -0.62
N ARG A 100 -4.32 14.52 -0.53
CA ARG A 100 -5.17 14.95 -1.66
C ARG A 100 -4.38 15.70 -2.72
N ALA A 101 -3.39 16.51 -2.32
CA ALA A 101 -2.60 17.28 -3.27
C ALA A 101 -1.67 16.35 -4.09
N LEU A 102 -1.08 15.33 -3.45
CA LEU A 102 -0.31 14.31 -4.17
C LEU A 102 -1.19 13.49 -5.11
N ARG A 103 -2.40 13.10 -4.67
CA ARG A 103 -3.35 12.37 -5.53
C ARG A 103 -3.73 13.17 -6.77
N ARG A 104 -4.01 14.47 -6.64
CA ARG A 104 -4.27 15.35 -7.79
C ARG A 104 -3.08 15.37 -8.75
N ARG A 105 -1.85 15.53 -8.25
CA ARG A 105 -0.64 15.52 -9.08
C ARG A 105 -0.47 14.21 -9.84
N PHE A 106 -0.79 13.08 -9.22
CA PHE A 106 -0.75 11.77 -9.91
C PHE A 106 -1.82 11.67 -11.01
N ALA A 107 -3.04 12.14 -10.73
CA ALA A 107 -4.11 12.18 -11.73
C ALA A 107 -3.74 13.07 -12.93
N ASP A 108 -3.20 14.26 -12.67
CA ASP A 108 -2.75 15.20 -13.70
C ASP A 108 -1.61 14.59 -14.54
N ALA A 109 -0.62 13.96 -13.89
CA ALA A 109 0.48 13.31 -14.57
C ALA A 109 0.02 12.11 -15.41
N ALA A 110 -0.89 11.29 -14.88
CA ALA A 110 -1.48 10.17 -15.63
C ALA A 110 -2.21 10.65 -16.87
N THR A 111 -3.00 11.71 -16.74
CA THR A 111 -3.70 12.34 -17.87
C THR A 111 -2.72 12.85 -18.93
N ALA A 112 -1.66 13.56 -18.51
CA ALA A 112 -0.65 14.10 -19.42
C ALA A 112 0.13 12.99 -20.16
N LEU A 113 0.26 11.81 -19.56
CA LEU A 113 0.94 10.65 -20.15
C LEU A 113 0.00 9.69 -20.89
N GLY A 114 -1.31 9.96 -20.93
CA GLY A 114 -2.30 9.06 -21.51
C GLY A 114 -2.45 7.72 -20.75
N ILE A 115 -2.13 7.71 -19.46
CA ILE A 115 -2.22 6.54 -18.59
C ILE A 115 -3.57 6.52 -17.90
N THR A 116 -4.30 5.39 -17.98
CA THR A 116 -5.49 5.18 -17.17
C THR A 116 -5.09 4.91 -15.73
N LEU A 117 -5.45 5.82 -14.82
CA LEU A 117 -5.23 5.71 -13.40
C LEU A 117 -6.60 5.66 -12.70
N HIS A 118 -6.93 4.48 -12.17
CA HIS A 118 -8.12 4.32 -11.32
C HIS A 118 -7.87 4.92 -9.94
N GLU A 119 -8.94 5.17 -9.20
CA GLU A 119 -8.87 5.58 -7.80
C GLU A 119 -9.76 4.65 -6.98
N GLY A 120 -9.30 4.23 -5.80
CA GLY A 120 -10.07 3.28 -5.02
C GLY A 120 -9.54 3.02 -3.61
N VAL A 121 -10.29 2.21 -2.88
CA VAL A 121 -10.02 1.79 -1.50
C VAL A 121 -9.24 0.48 -1.51
N TYR A 122 -8.11 0.46 -0.80
CA TYR A 122 -7.25 -0.71 -0.64
C TYR A 122 -7.56 -1.43 0.68
N LEU A 123 -7.85 -2.73 0.62
CA LEU A 123 -8.03 -3.55 1.81
C LEU A 123 -6.74 -4.33 2.09
N ALA A 124 -6.19 -4.16 3.29
CA ALA A 124 -4.99 -4.86 3.73
C ALA A 124 -5.34 -6.10 4.55
N LEU A 125 -4.75 -7.22 4.18
CA LEU A 125 -4.79 -8.50 4.90
C LEU A 125 -3.41 -8.89 5.42
N LEU A 126 -3.37 -9.80 6.38
CA LEU A 126 -2.13 -10.38 6.87
C LEU A 126 -1.46 -11.27 5.80
N GLY A 127 -2.23 -12.11 5.13
CA GLY A 127 -1.70 -13.19 4.28
C GLY A 127 -1.16 -14.35 5.15
N PRO A 128 -0.30 -15.27 4.59
CA PRO A 128 0.25 -15.27 3.23
C PRO A 128 -0.66 -15.89 2.17
N ASN A 129 -1.79 -16.50 2.55
CA ASN A 129 -2.70 -17.09 1.59
C ASN A 129 -3.50 -16.02 0.82
N PHE A 130 -3.89 -16.35 -0.41
CA PHE A 130 -4.84 -15.55 -1.16
C PHE A 130 -6.27 -15.75 -0.65
N GLU A 131 -7.12 -14.83 -1.02
CA GLU A 131 -8.51 -14.75 -0.57
C GLU A 131 -9.38 -15.84 -1.19
N THR A 132 -10.32 -16.35 -0.42
CA THR A 132 -11.38 -17.22 -0.92
C THR A 132 -12.43 -16.41 -1.72
N PRO A 133 -13.22 -17.05 -2.60
CA PRO A 133 -14.31 -16.36 -3.30
C PRO A 133 -15.34 -15.70 -2.36
N ALA A 134 -15.54 -16.25 -1.15
CA ALA A 134 -16.44 -15.68 -0.15
C ALA A 134 -15.87 -14.40 0.46
N GLU A 135 -14.57 -14.39 0.78
CA GLU A 135 -13.86 -13.21 1.27
C GLU A 135 -13.88 -12.09 0.22
N ILE A 136 -13.62 -12.41 -1.06
CA ILE A 136 -13.71 -11.42 -2.15
C ILE A 136 -15.09 -10.76 -2.21
N ARG A 137 -16.19 -11.53 -2.07
CA ARG A 137 -17.53 -10.95 -2.02
C ARG A 137 -17.75 -10.06 -0.81
N ALA A 138 -17.26 -10.50 0.36
CA ALA A 138 -17.36 -9.72 1.59
C ALA A 138 -16.59 -8.40 1.49
N PHE A 139 -15.37 -8.42 0.97
CA PHE A 139 -14.53 -7.22 0.82
C PHE A 139 -15.13 -6.20 -0.14
N ARG A 140 -15.76 -6.65 -1.24
CA ARG A 140 -16.55 -5.76 -2.11
C ARG A 140 -17.70 -5.10 -1.36
N THR A 141 -18.41 -5.85 -0.51
CA THR A 141 -19.51 -5.32 0.30
C THR A 141 -19.03 -4.30 1.32
N LEU A 142 -17.80 -4.45 1.84
CA LEU A 142 -17.16 -3.48 2.73
C LEU A 142 -16.69 -2.21 1.99
N GLY A 143 -16.76 -2.18 0.67
CA GLY A 143 -16.38 -1.02 -0.14
C GLY A 143 -14.93 -1.02 -0.60
N ALA A 144 -14.23 -2.16 -0.55
CA ALA A 144 -12.88 -2.28 -1.07
C ALA A 144 -12.88 -2.48 -2.60
N ASP A 145 -11.90 -1.86 -3.26
CA ASP A 145 -11.67 -1.93 -4.71
C ASP A 145 -10.47 -2.81 -5.09
N ALA A 146 -9.52 -2.94 -4.16
CA ALA A 146 -8.37 -3.83 -4.30
C ALA A 146 -7.98 -4.44 -2.96
N VAL A 147 -7.27 -5.58 -2.98
CA VAL A 147 -6.81 -6.29 -1.80
C VAL A 147 -5.34 -6.65 -1.90
N GLY A 148 -4.62 -6.58 -0.79
CA GLY A 148 -3.21 -6.97 -0.74
C GLY A 148 -2.70 -7.10 0.69
N MET A 149 -1.38 -7.32 0.85
CA MET A 149 -0.76 -7.72 2.13
C MET A 149 0.33 -6.75 2.59
N SER A 150 0.24 -5.47 2.20
CA SER A 150 1.29 -4.47 2.45
C SER A 150 0.71 -3.06 2.61
N THR A 151 1.57 -2.04 2.52
CA THR A 151 1.19 -0.62 2.30
C THR A 151 0.57 0.07 3.52
N VAL A 152 -0.45 -0.53 4.15
CA VAL A 152 -1.16 0.08 5.27
C VAL A 152 -0.27 0.26 6.50
N PRO A 153 0.54 -0.72 6.93
CA PRO A 153 1.46 -0.52 8.06
C PRO A 153 2.43 0.65 7.84
N GLU A 154 2.99 0.77 6.63
CA GLU A 154 3.90 1.87 6.30
C GLU A 154 3.17 3.22 6.26
N CYS A 155 1.95 3.25 5.72
CA CYS A 155 1.10 4.44 5.71
C CYS A 155 0.80 4.93 7.13
N LEU A 156 0.42 4.02 8.04
CA LEU A 156 0.16 4.33 9.45
C LEU A 156 1.36 5.00 10.11
N VAL A 157 2.56 4.43 9.94
CA VAL A 157 3.79 4.98 10.52
C VAL A 157 4.16 6.31 9.88
N ALA A 158 4.06 6.44 8.57
CA ALA A 158 4.38 7.67 7.85
C ALA A 158 3.46 8.82 8.30
N ARG A 159 2.16 8.56 8.40
CA ARG A 159 1.19 9.55 8.91
C ARG A 159 1.47 9.92 10.36
N HIS A 160 1.79 8.94 11.21
CA HIS A 160 2.22 9.19 12.58
C HIS A 160 3.44 10.11 12.66
N CYS A 161 4.39 9.95 11.72
CA CYS A 161 5.60 10.80 11.64
C CYS A 161 5.37 12.14 10.92
N GLY A 162 4.14 12.49 10.57
CA GLY A 162 3.81 13.75 9.88
C GLY A 162 4.24 13.78 8.40
N MET A 163 4.50 12.64 7.78
CA MET A 163 4.79 12.55 6.34
C MET A 163 3.52 12.62 5.52
N ARG A 164 3.61 13.23 4.33
CA ARG A 164 2.56 13.10 3.31
C ARG A 164 2.70 11.76 2.61
N VAL A 165 1.60 11.06 2.40
CA VAL A 165 1.60 9.72 1.80
C VAL A 165 0.77 9.70 0.52
N ALA A 166 1.28 9.02 -0.49
CA ALA A 166 0.51 8.58 -1.65
C ALA A 166 0.85 7.13 -1.95
N ALA A 167 -0.07 6.41 -2.57
CA ALA A 167 0.15 5.02 -2.93
C ALA A 167 -0.49 4.65 -4.26
N ILE A 168 0.20 3.80 -5.03
CA ILE A 168 -0.27 3.26 -6.31
C ILE A 168 -0.12 1.75 -6.28
N SER A 169 -1.19 1.05 -6.66
CA SER A 169 -1.21 -0.39 -6.89
C SER A 169 -1.14 -0.70 -8.37
N THR A 170 -0.30 -1.67 -8.76
CA THR A 170 -0.46 -2.37 -10.03
C THR A 170 -1.46 -3.50 -9.78
N LEU A 171 -2.57 -3.49 -10.54
CA LEU A 171 -3.64 -4.44 -10.32
C LEU A 171 -3.36 -5.77 -11.02
N THR A 172 -3.56 -6.86 -10.29
CA THR A 172 -3.55 -8.23 -10.79
C THR A 172 -4.97 -8.78 -10.77
N PRO A 173 -5.28 -9.89 -11.48
CA PRO A 173 -6.54 -10.57 -11.26
C PRO A 173 -6.69 -10.93 -9.79
N SER A 174 -7.89 -10.81 -9.21
CA SER A 174 -8.15 -11.41 -7.90
C SER A 174 -8.04 -12.93 -8.00
N SER A 175 -7.77 -13.60 -6.87
CA SER A 175 -7.68 -15.07 -6.81
C SER A 175 -8.91 -15.78 -7.39
N SER A 176 -10.08 -15.17 -7.30
CA SER A 176 -11.30 -15.68 -7.94
C SER A 176 -11.33 -15.56 -9.47
N MET A 177 -10.47 -14.75 -10.07
CA MET A 177 -10.32 -14.59 -11.52
C MET A 177 -9.14 -15.40 -12.08
N ILE A 178 -8.23 -15.87 -11.24
CA ILE A 178 -7.17 -16.78 -11.65
C ILE A 178 -7.85 -18.13 -11.88
N ARG A 179 -8.28 -18.40 -13.12
CA ARG A 179 -8.44 -19.78 -13.53
C ARG A 179 -7.06 -20.40 -13.46
N VAL A 180 -6.85 -21.25 -12.46
CA VAL A 180 -5.73 -22.17 -12.46
C VAL A 180 -5.90 -23.03 -13.69
N THR A 181 -5.33 -22.62 -14.81
CA THR A 181 -5.04 -23.55 -15.89
C THR A 181 -3.99 -24.48 -15.29
N SER A 182 -4.46 -25.61 -14.78
CA SER A 182 -3.62 -26.69 -14.29
C SER A 182 -2.76 -27.20 -15.46
N ALA A 183 -1.59 -26.60 -15.62
CA ALA A 183 -0.50 -27.14 -16.40
C ALA A 183 0.27 -28.19 -15.56
N TRP A 184 -0.46 -29.05 -14.86
CA TRP A 184 0.07 -30.28 -14.30
C TRP A 184 -0.57 -31.40 -15.12
N GLY A 185 0.07 -31.74 -16.22
CA GLY A 185 -0.22 -32.97 -16.93
C GLY A 185 0.09 -34.15 -16.00
N PRO A 186 -0.64 -35.28 -16.19
CA PRO A 186 -0.39 -36.48 -15.40
C PRO A 186 1.02 -37.00 -15.69
N SER A 187 1.75 -37.29 -14.64
CA SER A 187 3.00 -38.07 -14.67
C SER A 187 2.69 -39.54 -15.01
#